data_6ea4f153cacfa1ddd2d3d222f588b6d4
#
_entry.id   6ea4f153cacfa1ddd2d3d222f588b6d4
#
_cell.length_a   1.000
_cell.length_b   1.000
_cell.length_c   1.000
_cell.angle_alpha   90.00
_cell.angle_beta   90.00
_cell.angle_gamma   90.00
#
_symmetry.space_group_name_H-M   'P 1'
#
loop_
_entity.id
_entity.type
_entity.pdbx_description
1 polymer ?
#
loop_
_entity_poly.entity_id
_entity_poly.type
_entity_poly.pdbx_seq_one_letter_code
_entity_poly.pdbx_strand_id
1 'polypeptide(L)'
;MTVRGTIRGMAVRANPAFAVGVVVVALGALAFAHTVATVQQHTYVHVMAGVLWTGIDIFIGAVLGPVIGGLDEDQSAAVFQRLTPKTFFLLPSLAFVTIAAGLTLAQRVGVFPHAGPWLAIFTAANVISIVLLLGWRLDTWRDWRWQAPAVVLTLASLAWVGLTVGDLQMTEPAIVVALGIVTILSVQGFGFLLPGEIRIYTQMISESPDASVISTIGQQNAKLGGVQGLMQLLLIADMVYLRYGGFPFL
;
A
#
# COMPACT_ATOMS: atom_id res chain seq x y z
N MET A 1 2.61 -23.43 1.30
CA MET A 1 3.45 -22.43 2.01
C MET A 1 2.59 -21.73 3.06
N THR A 2 3.08 -21.43 4.27
CA THR A 2 2.29 -20.72 5.29
C THR A 2 2.63 -19.23 5.28
N VAL A 3 1.65 -18.35 5.59
CA VAL A 3 1.87 -16.90 5.71
C VAL A 3 3.04 -16.59 6.66
N ARG A 4 3.09 -17.25 7.82
CA ARG A 4 4.19 -17.10 8.78
C ARG A 4 5.55 -17.49 8.18
N GLY A 5 5.60 -18.56 7.40
CA GLY A 5 6.82 -19.01 6.72
C GLY A 5 7.31 -18.01 5.68
N THR A 6 6.37 -17.42 4.90
CA THR A 6 6.67 -16.38 3.92
C THR A 6 7.24 -15.13 4.58
N ILE A 7 6.56 -14.59 5.59
CA ILE A 7 7.02 -13.38 6.31
C ILE A 7 8.41 -13.61 6.94
N ARG A 8 8.60 -14.74 7.63
CA ARG A 8 9.90 -15.07 8.24
C ARG A 8 11.01 -15.19 7.19
N GLY A 9 10.74 -15.88 6.09
CA GLY A 9 11.73 -16.07 5.03
C GLY A 9 12.09 -14.76 4.31
N MET A 10 11.11 -13.89 4.06
CA MET A 10 11.35 -12.54 3.56
C MET A 10 12.18 -11.71 4.55
N ALA A 11 11.86 -11.74 5.85
CA ALA A 11 12.59 -10.99 6.86
C ALA A 11 14.07 -11.41 6.95
N VAL A 12 14.35 -12.73 6.88
CA VAL A 12 15.73 -13.23 6.86
C VAL A 12 16.50 -12.69 5.65
N ARG A 13 15.88 -12.63 4.48
CA ARG A 13 16.49 -12.11 3.24
C ARG A 13 16.60 -10.58 3.21
N ALA A 14 15.68 -9.89 3.82
CA ALA A 14 15.71 -8.43 3.92
C ALA A 14 16.77 -7.90 4.88
N ASN A 15 17.35 -8.71 5.73
CA ASN A 15 17.97 -8.43 7.02
C ASN A 15 16.90 -8.28 8.11
N PRO A 16 16.86 -9.16 9.12
CA PRO A 16 15.84 -9.14 10.18
C PRO A 16 15.75 -7.80 10.93
N ALA A 17 16.89 -7.16 11.21
CA ALA A 17 16.91 -5.86 11.87
C ALA A 17 16.25 -4.77 11.03
N PHE A 18 16.46 -4.78 9.70
CA PHE A 18 15.78 -3.88 8.76
C PHE A 18 14.28 -4.14 8.74
N ALA A 19 13.85 -5.40 8.56
CA ALA A 19 12.44 -5.75 8.47
C ALA A 19 11.67 -5.36 9.75
N VAL A 20 12.23 -5.67 10.92
CA VAL A 20 11.64 -5.27 12.21
C VAL A 20 11.68 -3.77 12.40
N GLY A 21 12.83 -3.12 12.13
CA GLY A 21 13.00 -1.68 12.29
C GLY A 21 12.01 -0.87 11.47
N VAL A 22 11.81 -1.21 10.21
CA VAL A 22 10.85 -0.53 9.33
C VAL A 22 9.43 -0.62 9.87
N VAL A 23 8.98 -1.81 10.29
CA VAL A 23 7.63 -2.01 10.82
C VAL A 23 7.46 -1.31 12.17
N VAL A 24 8.41 -1.47 13.08
CA VAL A 24 8.34 -0.86 14.43
C VAL A 24 8.38 0.66 14.37
N VAL A 25 9.26 1.25 13.55
CA VAL A 25 9.34 2.70 13.39
C VAL A 25 8.05 3.24 12.76
N ALA A 26 7.54 2.58 11.73
CA ALA A 26 6.29 2.99 11.07
C ALA A 26 5.09 2.95 12.04
N LEU A 27 4.89 1.82 12.72
CA LEU A 27 3.79 1.67 13.70
C LEU A 27 3.97 2.59 14.91
N GLY A 28 5.20 2.78 15.38
CA GLY A 28 5.53 3.71 16.46
C GLY A 28 5.21 5.17 16.09
N ALA A 29 5.58 5.58 14.88
CA ALA A 29 5.25 6.92 14.36
C ALA A 29 3.73 7.12 14.24
N LEU A 30 3.01 6.10 13.76
CA LEU A 30 1.55 6.15 13.67
C LEU A 30 0.90 6.22 15.06
N ALA A 31 1.34 5.39 16.01
CA ALA A 31 0.85 5.41 17.38
C ALA A 31 1.11 6.78 18.04
N PHE A 32 2.31 7.33 17.88
CA PHE A 32 2.64 8.68 18.34
C PHE A 32 1.71 9.73 17.73
N ALA A 33 1.49 9.69 16.41
CA ALA A 33 0.61 10.63 15.71
C ALA A 33 -0.82 10.61 16.26
N HIS A 34 -1.35 9.43 16.60
CA HIS A 34 -2.72 9.27 17.07
C HIS A 34 -2.91 9.58 18.56
N THR A 35 -1.91 9.42 19.40
CA THR A 35 -2.07 9.47 20.85
C THR A 35 -1.62 10.80 21.48
N VAL A 36 -0.40 11.21 21.24
CA VAL A 36 0.25 12.32 21.95
C VAL A 36 0.73 13.47 21.07
N ALA A 37 0.78 13.28 19.75
CA ALA A 37 1.31 14.28 18.83
C ALA A 37 0.41 15.53 18.76
N THR A 38 1.00 16.70 18.62
CA THR A 38 0.31 17.91 18.17
C THR A 38 -0.17 17.73 16.73
N VAL A 39 -1.09 18.60 16.24
CA VAL A 39 -1.51 18.58 14.82
C VAL A 39 -0.32 18.73 13.88
N GLN A 40 0.64 19.62 14.22
CA GLN A 40 1.84 19.82 13.42
C GLN A 40 2.71 18.54 13.34
N GLN A 41 2.92 17.86 14.46
CA GLN A 41 3.66 16.60 14.50
C GLN A 41 2.94 15.47 13.75
N HIS A 42 1.61 15.39 13.88
CA HIS A 42 0.79 14.44 13.12
C HIS A 42 0.91 14.70 11.61
N THR A 43 0.83 15.97 11.19
CA THR A 43 1.06 16.39 9.80
C THR A 43 2.46 15.97 9.32
N TYR A 44 3.49 16.16 10.14
CA TYR A 44 4.84 15.73 9.80
C TYR A 44 4.92 14.20 9.55
N VAL A 45 4.33 13.39 10.42
CA VAL A 45 4.31 11.91 10.25
C VAL A 45 3.63 11.52 8.94
N HIS A 46 2.45 12.09 8.67
CA HIS A 46 1.70 11.83 7.43
C HIS A 46 2.50 12.24 6.18
N VAL A 47 2.98 13.46 6.15
CA VAL A 47 3.70 14.01 4.99
C VAL A 47 5.00 13.27 4.74
N MET A 48 5.81 12.99 5.79
CA MET A 48 7.09 12.30 5.62
C MET A 48 6.91 10.86 5.13
N ALA A 49 5.93 10.14 5.66
CA ALA A 49 5.63 8.81 5.16
C ALA A 49 5.18 8.83 3.69
N GLY A 50 4.33 9.80 3.31
CA GLY A 50 3.85 10.00 1.94
C GLY A 50 4.97 10.37 0.95
N VAL A 51 5.85 11.30 1.33
CA VAL A 51 6.98 11.72 0.49
C VAL A 51 7.96 10.57 0.27
N LEU A 52 8.26 9.81 1.33
CA LEU A 52 9.14 8.63 1.21
C LEU A 52 8.51 7.56 0.32
N TRP A 53 7.22 7.26 0.49
CA TRP A 53 6.51 6.31 -0.36
C TRP A 53 6.53 6.74 -1.83
N THR A 54 6.11 7.98 -2.11
CA THR A 54 6.09 8.56 -3.46
C THR A 54 7.48 8.58 -4.10
N GLY A 55 8.49 9.01 -3.36
CA GLY A 55 9.86 9.09 -3.86
C GLY A 55 10.42 7.72 -4.24
N ILE A 56 10.15 6.69 -3.43
CA ILE A 56 10.61 5.32 -3.71
C ILE A 56 9.88 4.75 -4.92
N ASP A 57 8.57 4.93 -5.03
CA ASP A 57 7.78 4.42 -6.17
C ASP A 57 8.22 5.07 -7.48
N ILE A 58 8.43 6.39 -7.50
CA ILE A 58 8.96 7.12 -8.67
C ILE A 58 10.38 6.62 -9.00
N PHE A 59 11.25 6.48 -7.99
CA PHE A 59 12.61 6.00 -8.21
C PHE A 59 12.63 4.59 -8.81
N ILE A 60 11.83 3.68 -8.24
CA ILE A 60 11.75 2.30 -8.75
C ILE A 60 11.19 2.29 -10.17
N GLY A 61 10.13 3.05 -10.44
CA GLY A 61 9.48 3.02 -11.75
C GLY A 61 10.24 3.77 -12.84
N ALA A 62 10.73 4.98 -12.55
CA ALA A 62 11.32 5.86 -13.55
C ALA A 62 12.85 5.71 -13.71
N VAL A 63 13.55 5.21 -12.67
CA VAL A 63 15.01 5.10 -12.70
C VAL A 63 15.43 3.64 -12.62
N LEU A 64 15.11 2.95 -11.56
CA LEU A 64 15.61 1.60 -11.29
C LEU A 64 15.05 0.57 -12.29
N GLY A 65 13.74 0.63 -12.59
CA GLY A 65 13.08 -0.28 -13.53
C GLY A 65 13.71 -0.25 -14.92
N PRO A 66 13.88 0.91 -15.58
CA PRO A 66 14.60 1.02 -16.86
C PRO A 66 16.05 0.53 -16.78
N VAL A 67 16.79 0.83 -15.71
CA VAL A 67 18.18 0.34 -15.53
C VAL A 67 18.20 -1.18 -15.46
N ILE A 68 17.34 -1.80 -14.66
CA ILE A 68 17.25 -3.26 -14.55
C ILE A 68 16.75 -3.89 -15.86
N GLY A 69 15.85 -3.19 -16.57
CA GLY A 69 15.33 -3.64 -17.87
C GLY A 69 16.38 -3.71 -18.98
N GLY A 70 17.52 -3.04 -18.81
CA GLY A 70 18.68 -3.12 -19.71
C GLY A 70 19.65 -4.27 -19.39
N LEU A 71 19.42 -5.01 -18.29
CA LEU A 71 20.23 -6.17 -17.91
C LEU A 71 19.70 -7.45 -18.54
N ASP A 72 20.54 -8.48 -18.61
CA ASP A 72 20.06 -9.83 -18.94
C ASP A 72 19.14 -10.39 -17.84
N GLU A 73 18.43 -11.49 -18.15
CA GLU A 73 17.43 -12.07 -17.24
C GLU A 73 18.02 -12.50 -15.90
N ASP A 74 19.21 -13.10 -15.90
CA ASP A 74 19.85 -13.57 -14.66
C ASP A 74 20.30 -12.41 -13.79
N GLN A 75 20.87 -11.37 -14.37
CA GLN A 75 21.28 -10.15 -13.65
C GLN A 75 20.06 -9.41 -13.11
N SER A 76 19.03 -9.24 -13.92
CA SER A 76 17.75 -8.65 -13.53
C SER A 76 17.11 -9.42 -12.37
N ALA A 77 17.03 -10.75 -12.47
CA ALA A 77 16.52 -11.61 -11.42
C ALA A 77 17.34 -11.47 -10.11
N ALA A 78 18.67 -11.41 -10.22
CA ALA A 78 19.56 -11.25 -9.07
C ALA A 78 19.35 -9.91 -8.34
N VAL A 79 18.99 -8.84 -9.05
CA VAL A 79 18.62 -7.55 -8.45
C VAL A 79 17.28 -7.68 -7.72
N PHE A 80 16.24 -8.22 -8.37
CA PHE A 80 14.92 -8.36 -7.76
C PHE A 80 14.91 -9.30 -6.56
N GLN A 81 15.71 -10.37 -6.56
CA GLN A 81 15.89 -11.24 -5.38
C GLN A 81 16.42 -10.50 -4.14
N ARG A 82 17.18 -9.42 -4.33
CA ARG A 82 17.70 -8.58 -3.24
C ARG A 82 16.77 -7.42 -2.88
N LEU A 83 16.06 -6.89 -3.87
CA LEU A 83 15.15 -5.75 -3.70
C LEU A 83 13.83 -6.16 -3.05
N THR A 84 13.17 -7.19 -3.59
CA THR A 84 11.85 -7.67 -3.17
C THR A 84 11.71 -7.90 -1.66
N PRO A 85 12.64 -8.57 -0.95
CA PRO A 85 12.50 -8.74 0.49
C PRO A 85 12.47 -7.41 1.27
N LYS A 86 13.12 -6.37 0.76
CA LYS A 86 13.16 -5.05 1.40
C LYS A 86 11.91 -4.25 1.10
N THR A 87 11.48 -4.20 -0.16
CA THR A 87 10.26 -3.50 -0.58
C THR A 87 9.02 -4.11 0.04
N PHE A 88 8.98 -5.43 0.23
CA PHE A 88 7.92 -6.16 0.91
C PHE A 88 7.57 -5.63 2.32
N PHE A 89 8.54 -5.14 3.08
CA PHE A 89 8.32 -4.52 4.40
C PHE A 89 8.18 -3.00 4.30
N LEU A 90 9.01 -2.35 3.51
CA LEU A 90 9.11 -0.88 3.49
C LEU A 90 7.88 -0.23 2.89
N LEU A 91 7.49 -0.62 1.67
CA LEU A 91 6.41 0.06 0.96
C LEU A 91 5.05 -0.11 1.64
N PRO A 92 4.60 -1.30 2.05
CA PRO A 92 3.35 -1.44 2.79
C PRO A 92 3.34 -0.69 4.12
N SER A 93 4.48 -0.59 4.82
CA SER A 93 4.58 0.16 6.07
C SER A 93 4.41 1.65 5.85
N LEU A 94 5.07 2.22 4.84
CA LEU A 94 4.93 3.63 4.46
C LEU A 94 3.51 3.95 3.98
N ALA A 95 2.94 3.11 3.11
CA ALA A 95 1.58 3.25 2.62
C ALA A 95 0.57 3.25 3.77
N PHE A 96 0.68 2.28 4.70
CA PHE A 96 -0.21 2.17 5.84
C PHE A 96 -0.16 3.41 6.74
N VAL A 97 1.05 3.88 7.08
CA VAL A 97 1.21 5.10 7.89
C VAL A 97 0.66 6.32 7.17
N THR A 98 0.97 6.48 5.88
CA THR A 98 0.47 7.60 5.08
C THR A 98 -1.05 7.65 5.07
N ILE A 99 -1.68 6.53 4.74
CA ILE A 99 -3.14 6.46 4.64
C ILE A 99 -3.81 6.66 6.01
N ALA A 100 -3.41 5.89 7.02
CA ALA A 100 -4.02 5.95 8.34
C ALA A 100 -3.83 7.30 9.01
N ALA A 101 -2.61 7.86 8.96
CA ALA A 101 -2.36 9.20 9.50
C ALA A 101 -3.10 10.28 8.72
N GLY A 102 -3.21 10.17 7.38
CA GLY A 102 -3.95 11.13 6.56
C GLY A 102 -5.43 11.18 6.89
N LEU A 103 -6.09 10.02 6.95
CA LEU A 103 -7.51 9.91 7.26
C LEU A 103 -7.84 10.49 8.65
N THR A 104 -7.02 10.18 9.64
CA THR A 104 -7.23 10.67 11.01
C THR A 104 -6.83 12.13 11.17
N LEU A 105 -5.81 12.61 10.45
CA LEU A 105 -5.46 14.01 10.41
C LEU A 105 -6.59 14.84 9.80
N ALA A 106 -7.16 14.41 8.67
CA ALA A 106 -8.26 15.12 8.01
C ALA A 106 -9.49 15.28 8.93
N GLN A 107 -9.82 14.25 9.71
CA GLN A 107 -10.85 14.34 10.75
C GLN A 107 -10.44 15.30 11.86
N ARG A 108 -9.20 15.21 12.35
CA ARG A 108 -8.68 16.02 13.44
C ARG A 108 -8.66 17.52 13.15
N VAL A 109 -8.39 17.89 11.88
CA VAL A 109 -8.38 19.30 11.45
C VAL A 109 -9.72 19.79 10.90
N GLY A 110 -10.75 18.92 10.90
CA GLY A 110 -12.11 19.28 10.54
C GLY A 110 -12.41 19.38 9.04
N VAL A 111 -11.49 18.94 8.16
CA VAL A 111 -11.71 18.94 6.70
C VAL A 111 -12.40 17.69 6.17
N PHE A 112 -12.73 16.73 7.04
CA PHE A 112 -13.45 15.53 6.70
C PHE A 112 -14.77 15.43 7.49
N PRO A 113 -15.76 16.31 7.20
CA PRO A 113 -17.09 16.17 7.77
C PRO A 113 -17.78 14.89 7.30
N HIS A 114 -18.68 14.35 8.09
CA HIS A 114 -19.43 13.11 7.80
C HIS A 114 -18.55 11.89 7.50
N ALA A 115 -17.38 11.80 8.13
CA ALA A 115 -16.37 10.79 7.85
C ALA A 115 -16.84 9.32 7.98
N GLY A 116 -17.77 9.03 8.91
CA GLY A 116 -18.20 7.66 9.22
C GLY A 116 -18.64 6.86 8.01
N PRO A 117 -19.70 7.26 7.26
CA PRO A 117 -20.17 6.57 6.07
C PRO A 117 -19.10 6.48 4.97
N TRP A 118 -18.34 7.56 4.75
CA TRP A 118 -17.27 7.59 3.75
C TRP A 118 -16.15 6.61 4.07
N LEU A 119 -15.74 6.50 5.33
CA LEU A 119 -14.74 5.53 5.78
C LEU A 119 -15.26 4.09 5.66
N ALA A 120 -16.54 3.86 5.92
CA ALA A 120 -17.15 2.54 5.74
C ALA A 120 -17.13 2.13 4.26
N ILE A 121 -17.55 3.02 3.34
CA ILE A 121 -17.51 2.80 1.90
C ILE A 121 -16.07 2.57 1.42
N PHE A 122 -15.14 3.43 1.83
CA PHE A 122 -13.72 3.31 1.51
C PHE A 122 -13.14 1.97 1.98
N THR A 123 -13.45 1.57 3.23
CA THR A 123 -12.97 0.29 3.78
C THR A 123 -13.56 -0.89 3.02
N ALA A 124 -14.86 -0.88 2.73
CA ALA A 124 -15.51 -1.96 1.98
C ALA A 124 -14.93 -2.08 0.56
N ALA A 125 -14.76 -0.95 -0.15
CA ALA A 125 -14.16 -0.93 -1.48
C ALA A 125 -12.75 -1.53 -1.49
N ASN A 126 -11.92 -1.15 -0.52
CA ASN A 126 -10.56 -1.69 -0.39
C ASN A 126 -10.55 -3.17 0.00
N VAL A 127 -11.25 -3.54 1.08
CA VAL A 127 -11.26 -4.91 1.61
C VAL A 127 -11.76 -5.89 0.56
N ILE A 128 -12.90 -5.61 -0.06
CA ILE A 128 -13.50 -6.51 -1.05
C ILE A 128 -12.57 -6.68 -2.25
N SER A 129 -12.08 -5.58 -2.82
CA SER A 129 -11.20 -5.61 -3.99
C SER A 129 -9.89 -6.33 -3.70
N ILE A 130 -9.25 -6.04 -2.58
CA ILE A 130 -7.97 -6.65 -2.19
C ILE A 130 -8.15 -8.15 -1.92
N VAL A 131 -9.18 -8.53 -1.18
CA VAL A 131 -9.46 -9.94 -0.87
C VAL A 131 -9.71 -10.75 -2.14
N LEU A 132 -10.52 -10.21 -3.08
CA LEU A 132 -10.79 -10.85 -4.35
C LEU A 132 -9.51 -11.03 -5.19
N LEU A 133 -8.70 -9.98 -5.29
CA LEU A 133 -7.46 -10.00 -6.05
C LEU A 133 -6.40 -10.92 -5.43
N LEU A 134 -6.22 -10.91 -4.11
CA LEU A 134 -5.29 -11.80 -3.43
C LEU A 134 -5.69 -13.26 -3.64
N GLY A 135 -6.98 -13.58 -3.47
CA GLY A 135 -7.49 -14.92 -3.70
C GLY A 135 -7.25 -15.42 -5.13
N TRP A 136 -7.46 -14.54 -6.12
CA TRP A 136 -7.20 -14.84 -7.53
C TRP A 136 -5.71 -14.95 -7.87
N ARG A 137 -4.93 -13.97 -7.46
CA ARG A 137 -3.50 -13.86 -7.80
C ARG A 137 -2.62 -14.93 -7.14
N LEU A 138 -3.02 -15.39 -5.95
CA LEU A 138 -2.29 -16.40 -5.17
C LEU A 138 -2.93 -17.79 -5.26
N ASP A 139 -4.00 -17.95 -6.04
CA ASP A 139 -4.76 -19.21 -6.20
C ASP A 139 -5.17 -19.83 -4.86
N THR A 140 -5.67 -18.99 -3.94
CA THR A 140 -6.01 -19.41 -2.57
C THR A 140 -7.51 -19.64 -2.37
N TRP A 141 -8.34 -19.51 -3.41
CA TRP A 141 -9.81 -19.66 -3.31
C TRP A 141 -10.28 -21.01 -2.81
N ARG A 142 -9.47 -22.06 -2.96
CA ARG A 142 -9.80 -23.41 -2.49
C ARG A 142 -9.36 -23.68 -1.05
N ASP A 143 -8.61 -22.76 -0.43
CA ASP A 143 -8.12 -22.90 0.95
C ASP A 143 -9.11 -22.24 1.92
N TRP A 144 -9.75 -23.04 2.78
CA TRP A 144 -10.68 -22.54 3.79
C TRP A 144 -10.03 -21.55 4.77
N ARG A 145 -8.71 -21.69 4.98
CA ARG A 145 -7.93 -20.77 5.83
C ARG A 145 -7.86 -19.36 5.24
N TRP A 146 -8.03 -19.24 3.94
CA TRP A 146 -8.19 -17.98 3.23
C TRP A 146 -9.66 -17.56 3.18
N GLN A 147 -10.56 -18.48 2.85
CA GLN A 147 -11.99 -18.18 2.67
C GLN A 147 -12.61 -17.62 3.96
N ALA A 148 -12.33 -18.22 5.13
CA ALA A 148 -12.93 -17.80 6.39
C ALA A 148 -12.61 -16.33 6.74
N PRO A 149 -11.35 -15.87 6.82
CA PRO A 149 -11.06 -14.46 7.06
C PRO A 149 -11.55 -13.55 5.93
N ALA A 150 -11.53 -14.00 4.67
CA ALA A 150 -12.03 -13.22 3.54
C ALA A 150 -13.53 -12.93 3.67
N VAL A 151 -14.33 -13.93 4.01
CA VAL A 151 -15.78 -13.80 4.24
C VAL A 151 -16.05 -12.90 5.45
N VAL A 152 -15.35 -13.13 6.56
CA VAL A 152 -15.52 -12.30 7.79
C VAL A 152 -15.21 -10.84 7.50
N LEU A 153 -14.09 -10.53 6.87
CA LEU A 153 -13.69 -9.16 6.55
C LEU A 153 -14.69 -8.49 5.58
N THR A 154 -15.13 -9.23 4.55
CA THR A 154 -16.13 -8.74 3.60
C THR A 154 -17.46 -8.44 4.29
N LEU A 155 -17.98 -9.38 5.07
CA LEU A 155 -19.25 -9.19 5.78
C LEU A 155 -19.17 -8.07 6.82
N ALA A 156 -18.06 -7.97 7.57
CA ALA A 156 -17.85 -6.90 8.54
C ALA A 156 -17.82 -5.53 7.86
N SER A 157 -17.13 -5.39 6.72
CA SER A 157 -17.06 -4.12 5.99
C SER A 157 -18.42 -3.74 5.39
N LEU A 158 -19.17 -4.70 4.84
CA LEU A 158 -20.52 -4.46 4.33
C LEU A 158 -21.52 -4.12 5.46
N ALA A 159 -21.41 -4.78 6.60
CA ALA A 159 -22.23 -4.46 7.78
C ALA A 159 -21.95 -3.02 8.26
N TRP A 160 -20.68 -2.59 8.27
CA TRP A 160 -20.34 -1.22 8.61
C TRP A 160 -20.97 -0.22 7.63
N VAL A 161 -20.91 -0.48 6.33
CA VAL A 161 -21.62 0.35 5.34
C VAL A 161 -23.12 0.38 5.63
N GLY A 162 -23.76 -0.79 5.85
CA GLY A 162 -25.20 -0.87 6.14
C GLY A 162 -25.62 -0.10 7.39
N LEU A 163 -24.77 -0.06 8.42
CA LEU A 163 -25.02 0.65 9.68
C LEU A 163 -24.84 2.18 9.56
N THR A 164 -24.06 2.66 8.59
CA THR A 164 -23.70 4.09 8.50
C THR A 164 -24.23 4.79 7.27
N VAL A 165 -24.64 4.05 6.22
CA VAL A 165 -25.06 4.65 4.94
C VAL A 165 -26.29 5.54 5.06
N GLY A 166 -27.16 5.33 6.07
CA GLY A 166 -28.30 6.20 6.35
C GLY A 166 -27.92 7.65 6.70
N ASP A 167 -26.71 7.84 7.24
CA ASP A 167 -26.16 9.14 7.60
C ASP A 167 -25.25 9.74 6.52
N LEU A 168 -25.24 9.15 5.31
CA LEU A 168 -24.38 9.61 4.23
C LEU A 168 -24.77 11.02 3.77
N GLN A 169 -23.84 11.93 3.98
CA GLN A 169 -23.93 13.31 3.48
C GLN A 169 -22.63 13.62 2.71
N MET A 170 -22.71 14.61 1.82
CA MET A 170 -21.54 15.01 1.04
C MET A 170 -20.46 15.58 1.97
N THR A 171 -19.23 15.14 1.77
CA THR A 171 -18.02 15.70 2.39
C THR A 171 -17.32 16.65 1.42
N GLU A 172 -16.15 17.17 1.77
CA GLU A 172 -15.34 18.00 0.87
C GLU A 172 -15.00 17.23 -0.41
N PRO A 173 -15.20 17.81 -1.61
CA PRO A 173 -14.93 17.14 -2.88
C PRO A 173 -13.49 16.61 -3.00
N ALA A 174 -12.50 17.35 -2.51
CA ALA A 174 -11.11 16.91 -2.48
C ALA A 174 -10.92 15.65 -1.64
N ILE A 175 -11.64 15.50 -0.53
CA ILE A 175 -11.63 14.25 0.26
C ILE A 175 -12.17 13.07 -0.56
N VAL A 176 -13.23 13.27 -1.32
CA VAL A 176 -13.79 12.21 -2.19
C VAL A 176 -12.77 11.79 -3.25
N VAL A 177 -12.11 12.76 -3.88
CA VAL A 177 -11.04 12.51 -4.86
C VAL A 177 -9.88 11.77 -4.20
N ALA A 178 -9.42 12.23 -3.03
CA ALA A 178 -8.37 11.57 -2.27
C ALA A 178 -8.72 10.11 -1.94
N LEU A 179 -9.93 9.84 -1.41
CA LEU A 179 -10.38 8.47 -1.12
C LEU A 179 -10.40 7.60 -2.36
N GLY A 180 -10.83 8.14 -3.51
CA GLY A 180 -10.80 7.45 -4.79
C GLY A 180 -9.39 7.08 -5.23
N ILE A 181 -8.46 8.04 -5.22
CA ILE A 181 -7.05 7.82 -5.57
C ILE A 181 -6.43 6.80 -4.61
N VAL A 182 -6.61 6.97 -3.29
CA VAL A 182 -6.06 6.06 -2.28
C VAL A 182 -6.64 4.64 -2.43
N THR A 183 -7.91 4.50 -2.82
CA THR A 183 -8.48 3.19 -3.13
C THR A 183 -7.75 2.52 -4.29
N ILE A 184 -7.50 3.25 -5.39
CA ILE A 184 -6.74 2.73 -6.54
C ILE A 184 -5.33 2.32 -6.10
N LEU A 185 -4.63 3.19 -5.35
CA LEU A 185 -3.28 2.91 -4.84
C LEU A 185 -3.23 1.67 -3.93
N SER A 186 -4.19 1.55 -3.01
CA SER A 186 -4.28 0.41 -2.09
C SER A 186 -4.58 -0.89 -2.83
N VAL A 187 -5.56 -0.87 -3.74
CA VAL A 187 -5.92 -2.04 -4.55
C VAL A 187 -4.76 -2.46 -5.45
N GLN A 188 -4.04 -1.51 -6.05
CA GLN A 188 -2.86 -1.79 -6.84
C GLN A 188 -1.71 -2.35 -5.97
N GLY A 189 -1.43 -1.73 -4.83
CA GLY A 189 -0.36 -2.14 -3.92
C GLY A 189 -0.59 -3.54 -3.34
N PHE A 190 -1.72 -3.73 -2.68
CA PHE A 190 -2.03 -4.99 -1.99
C PHE A 190 -2.61 -6.06 -2.92
N GLY A 191 -3.31 -5.69 -4.00
CA GLY A 191 -3.92 -6.64 -4.94
C GLY A 191 -3.02 -7.08 -6.09
N PHE A 192 -2.01 -6.30 -6.46
CA PHE A 192 -1.11 -6.61 -7.58
C PHE A 192 0.36 -6.68 -7.17
N LEU A 193 0.92 -5.62 -6.57
CA LEU A 193 2.35 -5.57 -6.23
C LEU A 193 2.71 -6.61 -5.18
N LEU A 194 1.99 -6.68 -4.07
CA LEU A 194 2.25 -7.63 -3.01
C LEU A 194 2.17 -9.11 -3.47
N PRO A 195 1.14 -9.56 -4.22
CA PRO A 195 1.15 -10.89 -4.81
C PRO A 195 2.34 -11.13 -5.75
N GLY A 196 2.77 -10.13 -6.51
CA GLY A 196 3.96 -10.20 -7.34
C GLY A 196 5.21 -10.50 -6.51
N GLU A 197 5.41 -9.77 -5.43
CA GLU A 197 6.54 -10.01 -4.51
C GLU A 197 6.49 -11.39 -3.84
N ILE A 198 5.31 -11.86 -3.44
CA ILE A 198 5.13 -13.22 -2.91
C ILE A 198 5.48 -14.27 -3.96
N ARG A 199 5.11 -14.06 -5.23
CA ARG A 199 5.45 -14.99 -6.32
C ARG A 199 6.95 -14.99 -6.61
N ILE A 200 7.62 -13.83 -6.63
CA ILE A 200 9.09 -13.75 -6.72
C ILE A 200 9.72 -14.57 -5.58
N TYR A 201 9.26 -14.36 -4.34
CA TYR A 201 9.77 -15.11 -3.20
C TYR A 201 9.54 -16.62 -3.34
N THR A 202 8.39 -17.04 -3.85
CA THR A 202 8.11 -18.46 -4.09
C THR A 202 9.11 -19.07 -5.08
N GLN A 203 9.46 -18.33 -6.15
CA GLN A 203 10.53 -18.74 -7.06
C GLN A 203 11.90 -18.83 -6.38
N MET A 204 12.24 -17.85 -5.55
CA MET A 204 13.53 -17.82 -4.83
C MET A 204 13.77 -19.02 -3.91
N ILE A 205 12.72 -19.70 -3.46
CA ILE A 205 12.80 -20.87 -2.55
C ILE A 205 12.44 -22.17 -3.25
N SER A 206 12.16 -22.17 -4.55
CA SER A 206 11.93 -23.39 -5.32
C SER A 206 13.24 -24.17 -5.54
N GLU A 207 13.14 -25.46 -5.82
CA GLU A 207 14.30 -26.31 -6.13
C GLU A 207 14.98 -25.90 -7.45
N SER A 208 14.20 -25.31 -8.37
CA SER A 208 14.68 -24.78 -9.66
C SER A 208 14.11 -23.38 -9.88
N PRO A 209 14.75 -22.32 -9.34
CA PRO A 209 14.31 -20.94 -9.55
C PRO A 209 14.37 -20.55 -11.03
N ASP A 210 13.29 -19.95 -11.53
CA ASP A 210 13.22 -19.46 -12.91
C ASP A 210 13.52 -17.94 -12.94
N ALA A 211 14.69 -17.58 -13.48
CA ALA A 211 15.16 -16.21 -13.58
C ALA A 211 14.25 -15.35 -14.46
N SER A 212 13.70 -15.94 -15.54
CA SER A 212 12.80 -15.22 -16.46
C SER A 212 11.49 -14.83 -15.78
N VAL A 213 10.93 -15.71 -14.95
CA VAL A 213 9.73 -15.42 -14.15
C VAL A 213 10.01 -14.33 -13.12
N ILE A 214 11.14 -14.41 -12.40
CA ILE A 214 11.53 -13.39 -11.41
C ILE A 214 11.71 -12.04 -12.07
N SER A 215 12.47 -11.98 -13.17
CA SER A 215 12.74 -10.76 -13.95
C SER A 215 11.42 -10.16 -14.48
N THR A 216 10.57 -10.97 -15.11
CA THR A 216 9.30 -10.50 -15.68
C THR A 216 8.38 -9.91 -14.62
N ILE A 217 8.18 -10.59 -13.48
CA ILE A 217 7.32 -10.08 -12.41
C ILE A 217 7.94 -8.83 -11.77
N GLY A 218 9.25 -8.83 -11.56
CA GLY A 218 9.97 -7.68 -11.02
C GLY A 218 9.82 -6.43 -11.88
N GLN A 219 9.98 -6.58 -13.19
CA GLN A 219 9.78 -5.50 -14.18
C GLN A 219 8.32 -4.99 -14.19
N GLN A 220 7.34 -5.89 -14.11
CA GLN A 220 5.94 -5.50 -14.02
C GLN A 220 5.67 -4.71 -12.73
N ASN A 221 6.19 -5.17 -11.59
CA ASN A 221 6.05 -4.47 -10.32
C ASN A 221 6.74 -3.09 -10.37
N ALA A 222 7.93 -2.97 -10.97
CA ALA A 222 8.61 -1.69 -11.14
C ALA A 222 7.78 -0.69 -11.97
N LYS A 223 7.19 -1.13 -13.09
CA LYS A 223 6.30 -0.30 -13.93
C LYS A 223 5.05 0.14 -13.15
N LEU A 224 4.42 -0.79 -12.42
CA LEU A 224 3.26 -0.47 -11.60
C LEU A 224 3.61 0.49 -10.45
N GLY A 225 4.78 0.35 -9.82
CA GLY A 225 5.30 1.31 -8.84
C GLY A 225 5.44 2.70 -9.43
N GLY A 226 5.96 2.82 -10.66
CA GLY A 226 6.02 4.11 -11.36
C GLY A 226 4.65 4.75 -11.60
N VAL A 227 3.65 3.95 -12.01
CA VAL A 227 2.26 4.42 -12.15
C VAL A 227 1.71 4.86 -10.79
N GLN A 228 2.00 4.09 -9.73
CA GLN A 228 1.61 4.43 -8.35
C GLN A 228 2.21 5.77 -7.92
N GLY A 229 3.50 5.98 -8.19
CA GLY A 229 4.18 7.25 -7.91
C GLY A 229 3.53 8.45 -8.62
N LEU A 230 3.13 8.31 -9.89
CA LEU A 230 2.40 9.36 -10.61
C LEU A 230 1.03 9.66 -9.99
N MET A 231 0.28 8.63 -9.61
CA MET A 231 -1.01 8.81 -8.91
C MET A 231 -0.84 9.49 -7.55
N GLN A 232 0.25 9.20 -6.86
CA GLN A 232 0.59 9.86 -5.58
C GLN A 232 0.92 11.35 -5.78
N LEU A 233 1.56 11.75 -6.89
CA LEU A 233 1.76 13.17 -7.21
C LEU A 233 0.43 13.89 -7.42
N LEU A 234 -0.55 13.25 -8.08
CA LEU A 234 -1.90 13.80 -8.20
C LEU A 234 -2.57 13.93 -6.82
N LEU A 235 -2.41 12.93 -5.94
CA LEU A 235 -2.91 13.01 -4.58
C LEU A 235 -2.26 14.16 -3.79
N ILE A 236 -0.96 14.37 -3.93
CA ILE A 236 -0.27 15.50 -3.29
C ILE A 236 -0.84 16.84 -3.78
N ALA A 237 -1.08 16.99 -5.09
CA ALA A 237 -1.71 18.18 -5.64
C ALA A 237 -3.12 18.42 -5.08
N ASP A 238 -3.93 17.35 -4.95
CA ASP A 238 -5.24 17.39 -4.32
C ASP A 238 -5.15 17.79 -2.82
N MET A 239 -4.14 17.30 -2.08
CA MET A 239 -3.91 17.71 -0.69
C MET A 239 -3.51 19.19 -0.58
N VAL A 240 -2.74 19.72 -1.53
CA VAL A 240 -2.43 21.15 -1.60
C VAL A 240 -3.70 21.95 -1.86
N TYR A 241 -4.55 21.51 -2.79
CA TYR A 241 -5.84 22.13 -3.02
C TYR A 241 -6.72 22.13 -1.76
N LEU A 242 -6.84 20.99 -1.09
CA LEU A 242 -7.60 20.85 0.15
C LEU A 242 -7.11 21.83 1.24
N ARG A 243 -5.81 22.09 1.32
CA ARG A 243 -5.21 22.93 2.34
C ARG A 243 -5.31 24.42 2.05
N TYR A 244 -5.20 24.83 0.78
CA TYR A 244 -5.01 26.23 0.38
C TYR A 244 -6.15 26.76 -0.54
N GLY A 245 -7.07 25.91 -0.98
CA GLY A 245 -8.17 26.31 -1.87
C GLY A 245 -7.75 26.60 -3.31
N GLY A 246 -6.55 26.15 -3.73
CA GLY A 246 -6.03 26.32 -5.08
C GLY A 246 -4.98 25.29 -5.44
N PHE A 247 -4.83 24.98 -6.73
CA PHE A 247 -3.76 24.09 -7.19
C PHE A 247 -2.41 24.82 -7.17
N PRO A 248 -1.29 24.08 -6.92
CA PRO A 248 0.02 24.69 -6.73
C PRO A 248 0.58 25.40 -7.97
N PHE A 249 -0.05 25.24 -9.13
CA PHE A 249 0.41 25.81 -10.43
C PHE A 249 -0.68 26.64 -11.13
N LEU A 250 -1.81 26.89 -10.49
CA LEU A 250 -2.93 27.72 -10.92
C LEU A 250 -3.28 28.74 -9.86
#